data_9ebf0c178d256b5bd883a6a022a2fba1
#
_entry.id   9ebf0c178d256b5bd883a6a022a2fba1
#
_cell.length_a   1.000
_cell.length_b   1.000
_cell.length_c   1.000
_cell.angle_alpha   90.00
_cell.angle_beta   90.00
_cell.angle_gamma   90.00
#
_symmetry.space_group_name_H-M   'P 1'
#
loop_
_entity.id
_entity.type
_entity.pdbx_description
1 polymer ?
#
loop_
_entity_poly.entity_id
_entity_poly.type
_entity_poly.pdbx_seq_one_letter_code
_entity_poly.pdbx_strand_id
1 'polypeptide(L)'
;LRRQRQMCIRDRIVYYFYAYFRLAERGAVAWGKPVDFCVPTGNFGDILAGYYAKQMGLPVGRLVCASNKNNVLTDFLRTGTYDARRTFYKTTSPSMDILISSNLERLLYHVSGSSEKVAAWMQELSRTGKYTVDAETLAKIQESFAAGYADDAEGAAEIKARFDEDNYLCDTHTAVAFRVAEALRTEAPMVVLSTASPFKFPRDVLTALGETPPASDFAAMAALTAKTGAEAPASLSELDKLEVRFKTVLKPADIRTASLR
;
A
#
# COMPACT_ATOMS: atom_id res chain seq x y z
N LEU A 1 -8.60 -13.59 17.56
CA LEU A 1 -9.29 -12.29 17.66
C LEU A 1 -8.40 -11.10 17.34
N ARG A 2 -7.13 -11.02 17.84
CA ARG A 2 -6.20 -9.93 17.50
C ARG A 2 -5.74 -9.97 16.03
N ARG A 3 -5.58 -11.15 15.46
CA ARG A 3 -5.20 -11.35 14.05
C ARG A 3 -6.28 -10.84 13.09
N GLN A 4 -7.55 -10.96 13.45
CA GLN A 4 -8.66 -10.41 12.68
C GLN A 4 -8.70 -8.88 12.72
N ARG A 5 -8.26 -8.22 13.78
CA ARG A 5 -8.19 -6.75 13.87
C ARG A 5 -7.12 -6.15 12.96
N GLN A 6 -5.93 -6.75 12.85
CA GLN A 6 -4.89 -6.27 11.93
C GLN A 6 -5.27 -6.42 10.45
N MET A 7 -6.20 -7.33 10.14
CA MET A 7 -6.69 -7.59 8.79
C MET A 7 -8.06 -6.96 8.52
N CYS A 8 -8.54 -6.08 9.41
CA CYS A 8 -9.84 -5.45 9.24
C CYS A 8 -9.81 -4.44 8.10
N ILE A 9 -10.00 -4.92 6.88
CA ILE A 9 -10.33 -4.11 5.71
C ILE A 9 -11.50 -3.19 6.06
N ARG A 10 -12.47 -3.69 6.80
CA ARG A 10 -13.63 -2.95 7.31
C ARG A 10 -13.24 -1.69 8.09
N ASP A 11 -12.24 -1.77 8.95
CA ASP A 11 -11.82 -0.62 9.77
C ASP A 11 -11.17 0.49 8.91
N ARG A 12 -10.60 0.12 7.76
CA ARG A 12 -9.99 1.07 6.82
C ARG A 12 -11.00 1.80 5.94
N ILE A 13 -12.23 1.31 5.81
CA ILE A 13 -13.29 1.96 5.04
C ILE A 13 -13.50 3.40 5.53
N VAL A 14 -13.39 3.64 6.84
CA VAL A 14 -13.57 4.96 7.45
C VAL A 14 -12.60 6.02 6.89
N TYR A 15 -11.38 5.63 6.48
CA TYR A 15 -10.39 6.58 5.94
C TYR A 15 -10.87 7.22 4.64
N TYR A 16 -11.52 6.45 3.77
CA TYR A 16 -12.07 6.92 2.50
C TYR A 16 -13.24 7.89 2.72
N PHE A 17 -14.16 7.54 3.62
CA PHE A 17 -15.26 8.44 4.01
C PHE A 17 -14.74 9.72 4.65
N TYR A 18 -13.80 9.60 5.58
CA TYR A 18 -13.19 10.76 6.24
C TYR A 18 -12.50 11.69 5.24
N ALA A 19 -11.67 11.15 4.35
CA ALA A 19 -10.98 11.95 3.34
C ALA A 19 -11.97 12.67 2.41
N TYR A 20 -13.00 11.97 1.94
CA TYR A 20 -14.03 12.55 1.10
C TYR A 20 -14.77 13.70 1.80
N PHE A 21 -15.22 13.48 3.03
CA PHE A 21 -15.94 14.50 3.78
C PHE A 21 -15.07 15.73 4.07
N ARG A 22 -13.79 15.54 4.38
CA ARG A 22 -12.84 16.65 4.57
C ARG A 22 -12.62 17.46 3.30
N LEU A 23 -12.59 16.82 2.13
CA LEU A 23 -12.49 17.53 0.85
C LEU A 23 -13.78 18.33 0.55
N ALA A 24 -14.94 17.72 0.78
CA ALA A 24 -16.22 18.40 0.59
C ALA A 24 -16.39 19.57 1.56
N GLU A 25 -16.05 19.40 2.84
CA GLU A 25 -16.10 20.45 3.86
C GLU A 25 -15.20 21.65 3.51
N ARG A 26 -14.03 21.39 2.91
CA ARG A 26 -13.10 22.42 2.45
C ARG A 26 -13.47 23.05 1.11
N GLY A 27 -14.53 22.59 0.47
CA GLY A 27 -14.94 23.04 -0.86
C GLY A 27 -14.02 22.56 -1.99
N ALA A 28 -13.10 21.64 -1.72
CA ALA A 28 -12.20 21.08 -2.73
C ALA A 28 -12.90 20.10 -3.70
N VAL A 29 -14.05 19.56 -3.29
CA VAL A 29 -14.94 18.78 -4.13
C VAL A 29 -16.40 19.14 -3.80
N ALA A 30 -17.23 19.27 -4.81
CA ALA A 30 -18.67 19.45 -4.60
C ALA A 30 -19.29 18.13 -4.12
N TRP A 31 -20.25 18.21 -3.21
CA TRP A 31 -20.93 17.02 -2.67
C TRP A 31 -21.50 16.15 -3.78
N GLY A 32 -21.25 14.84 -3.70
CA GLY A 32 -21.68 13.86 -4.70
C GLY A 32 -20.78 13.76 -5.94
N LYS A 33 -19.77 14.63 -6.09
CA LYS A 33 -18.79 14.51 -7.18
C LYS A 33 -17.71 13.47 -6.83
N PRO A 34 -17.23 12.69 -7.81
CA PRO A 34 -16.28 11.63 -7.57
C PRO A 34 -14.89 12.16 -7.17
N VAL A 35 -14.21 11.38 -6.34
CA VAL A 35 -12.81 11.56 -5.95
C VAL A 35 -12.04 10.28 -6.26
N ASP A 36 -10.90 10.41 -6.93
CA ASP A 36 -9.98 9.31 -7.16
C ASP A 36 -9.11 9.06 -5.91
N PHE A 37 -8.72 7.82 -5.67
CA PHE A 37 -7.84 7.46 -4.56
C PHE A 37 -6.66 6.66 -5.08
N CYS A 38 -5.44 7.14 -4.84
CA CYS A 38 -4.20 6.41 -5.13
C CYS A 38 -3.66 5.76 -3.86
N VAL A 39 -3.47 4.45 -3.90
CA VAL A 39 -3.19 3.63 -2.72
C VAL A 39 -1.91 2.83 -2.90
N PRO A 40 -0.87 3.05 -2.05
CA PRO A 40 0.29 2.18 -2.01
C PRO A 40 -0.16 0.75 -1.69
N THR A 41 0.07 -0.18 -2.62
CA THR A 41 -0.62 -1.47 -2.54
C THR A 41 0.35 -2.65 -2.64
N GLY A 42 0.34 -3.50 -1.62
CA GLY A 42 0.93 -4.83 -1.62
C GLY A 42 -0.17 -5.89 -1.50
N ASN A 43 -0.62 -6.18 -0.28
CA ASN A 43 -1.62 -7.23 0.01
C ASN A 43 -3.07 -6.88 -0.35
N PHE A 44 -3.30 -5.83 -1.10
CA PHE A 44 -4.61 -5.39 -1.59
C PHE A 44 -5.66 -5.04 -0.50
N GLY A 45 -5.28 -5.04 0.77
CA GLY A 45 -6.23 -4.86 1.87
C GLY A 45 -6.79 -3.44 1.96
N ASP A 46 -5.95 -2.43 1.79
CA ASP A 46 -6.34 -1.03 1.91
C ASP A 46 -7.18 -0.59 0.71
N ILE A 47 -6.69 -0.81 -0.49
CA ILE A 47 -7.43 -0.45 -1.72
C ILE A 47 -8.78 -1.19 -1.83
N LEU A 48 -8.88 -2.42 -1.30
CA LEU A 48 -10.14 -3.16 -1.21
C LEU A 48 -11.12 -2.48 -0.25
N ALA A 49 -10.64 -1.84 0.82
CA ALA A 49 -11.49 -1.01 1.68
C ALA A 49 -12.08 0.19 0.91
N GLY A 50 -11.31 0.80 0.00
CA GLY A 50 -11.80 1.82 -0.93
C GLY A 50 -12.88 1.29 -1.87
N TYR A 51 -12.71 0.07 -2.37
CA TYR A 51 -13.74 -0.59 -3.17
C TYR A 51 -15.02 -0.81 -2.37
N TYR A 52 -14.92 -1.24 -1.11
CA TYR A 52 -16.11 -1.36 -0.26
C TYR A 52 -16.76 -0.01 0.03
N ALA A 53 -15.97 1.05 0.27
CA ALA A 53 -16.52 2.41 0.41
C ALA A 53 -17.33 2.82 -0.83
N LYS A 54 -16.83 2.53 -2.04
CA LYS A 54 -17.54 2.76 -3.30
C LYS A 54 -18.85 1.97 -3.37
N GLN A 55 -18.83 0.68 -3.00
CA GLN A 55 -20.04 -0.16 -2.97
C GLN A 55 -21.05 0.30 -1.92
N MET A 56 -20.62 0.99 -0.86
CA MET A 56 -21.48 1.62 0.15
C MET A 56 -22.06 2.96 -0.31
N GLY A 57 -21.74 3.42 -1.51
CA GLY A 57 -22.30 4.66 -2.09
C GLY A 57 -21.41 5.89 -1.92
N LEU A 58 -20.18 5.76 -1.40
CA LEU A 58 -19.23 6.88 -1.42
C LEU A 58 -18.88 7.22 -2.87
N PRO A 59 -18.89 8.51 -3.28
CA PRO A 59 -18.54 8.92 -4.64
C PRO A 59 -17.03 8.71 -4.92
N VAL A 60 -16.62 7.47 -5.03
CA VAL A 60 -15.27 7.09 -5.44
C VAL A 60 -15.24 6.99 -6.96
N GLY A 61 -14.37 7.75 -7.59
CA GLY A 61 -14.06 7.64 -9.01
C GLY A 61 -13.26 6.36 -9.27
N ARG A 62 -11.96 6.50 -9.43
CA ARG A 62 -11.04 5.38 -9.62
C ARG A 62 -10.26 5.08 -8.35
N LEU A 63 -9.95 3.81 -8.17
CA LEU A 63 -9.01 3.30 -7.21
C LEU A 63 -7.70 2.97 -7.94
N VAL A 64 -6.68 3.77 -7.73
CA VAL A 64 -5.38 3.62 -8.38
C VAL A 64 -4.47 2.76 -7.51
N CYS A 65 -4.19 1.55 -7.97
CA CYS A 65 -3.27 0.63 -7.33
C CYS A 65 -1.82 1.02 -7.67
N ALA A 66 -1.11 1.55 -6.70
CA ALA A 66 0.29 1.91 -6.83
C ALA A 66 1.18 0.77 -6.28
N SER A 67 1.97 0.15 -7.14
CA SER A 67 2.92 -0.91 -6.80
C SER A 67 4.35 -0.38 -6.81
N ASN A 68 5.25 -1.04 -6.06
CA ASN A 68 6.69 -0.86 -6.27
C ASN A 68 7.18 -1.76 -7.42
N LYS A 69 8.49 -1.97 -7.52
CA LYS A 69 9.10 -2.82 -8.56
C LYS A 69 8.56 -4.27 -8.56
N ASN A 70 7.96 -4.74 -7.46
CA ASN A 70 7.21 -6.00 -7.41
C ASN A 70 5.78 -5.78 -7.93
N ASN A 71 5.65 -5.44 -9.20
CA ASN A 71 4.46 -4.88 -9.83
C ASN A 71 3.43 -5.91 -10.33
N VAL A 72 3.34 -7.08 -9.72
CA VAL A 72 2.41 -8.16 -10.12
C VAL A 72 0.95 -7.69 -10.18
N LEU A 73 0.53 -6.83 -9.25
CA LEU A 73 -0.81 -6.27 -9.23
C LEU A 73 -1.06 -5.31 -10.39
N THR A 74 -0.07 -4.49 -10.73
CA THR A 74 -0.16 -3.57 -11.87
C THR A 74 -0.41 -4.34 -13.16
N ASP A 75 0.37 -5.39 -13.41
CA ASP A 75 0.22 -6.23 -14.61
C ASP A 75 -1.13 -6.95 -14.60
N PHE A 76 -1.54 -7.51 -13.45
CA PHE A 76 -2.82 -8.17 -13.31
C PHE A 76 -4.00 -7.25 -13.63
N LEU A 77 -4.05 -6.06 -13.02
CA LEU A 77 -5.16 -5.11 -13.22
C LEU A 77 -5.24 -4.58 -14.66
N ARG A 78 -4.11 -4.57 -15.37
CA ARG A 78 -4.03 -4.17 -16.78
C ARG A 78 -4.41 -5.29 -17.74
N THR A 79 -3.99 -6.53 -17.45
CA THR A 79 -4.04 -7.64 -18.42
C THR A 79 -4.98 -8.79 -18.05
N GLY A 80 -5.45 -8.84 -16.80
CA GLY A 80 -6.20 -9.97 -16.24
C GLY A 80 -5.33 -11.19 -15.92
N THR A 81 -4.02 -11.10 -16.17
CA THR A 81 -3.10 -12.21 -15.90
C THR A 81 -2.28 -11.93 -14.64
N TYR A 82 -2.42 -12.78 -13.64
CA TYR A 82 -1.62 -12.80 -12.44
C TYR A 82 -0.48 -13.80 -12.58
N ASP A 83 0.77 -13.32 -12.64
CA ASP A 83 1.94 -14.17 -12.79
C ASP A 83 2.95 -13.90 -11.66
N ALA A 84 3.00 -14.80 -10.67
CA ALA A 84 3.93 -14.73 -9.54
C ALA A 84 5.32 -15.30 -9.85
N ARG A 85 5.54 -15.87 -11.04
CA ARG A 85 6.81 -16.46 -11.49
C ARG A 85 7.75 -15.39 -12.00
N ARG A 86 8.13 -14.47 -11.15
CA ARG A 86 9.01 -13.36 -11.47
C ARG A 86 10.07 -13.16 -10.39
N THR A 87 11.10 -12.40 -10.70
CA THR A 87 12.11 -12.03 -9.73
C THR A 87 11.48 -11.24 -8.60
N PHE A 88 11.79 -11.63 -7.37
CA PHE A 88 11.46 -10.84 -6.18
C PHE A 88 12.53 -9.79 -5.97
N TYR A 89 12.11 -8.54 -5.80
CA TYR A 89 12.99 -7.41 -5.52
C TYR A 89 12.81 -6.97 -4.07
N LYS A 90 13.92 -6.82 -3.35
CA LYS A 90 13.93 -6.15 -2.05
C LYS A 90 14.06 -4.66 -2.31
N THR A 91 13.05 -3.89 -1.92
CA THR A 91 12.95 -2.45 -2.22
C THR A 91 12.99 -1.60 -0.95
N THR A 92 13.03 -0.27 -1.11
CA THR A 92 12.92 0.71 -0.03
C THR A 92 11.49 0.82 0.53
N SER A 93 10.49 0.21 -0.13
CA SER A 93 9.09 0.15 0.31
C SER A 93 8.66 -1.29 0.69
N PRO A 94 9.28 -1.89 1.73
CA PRO A 94 9.24 -3.34 1.97
C PRO A 94 7.84 -3.90 2.28
N SER A 95 6.89 -3.10 2.74
CA SER A 95 5.51 -3.57 2.97
C SER A 95 4.78 -3.92 1.66
N MET A 96 5.32 -3.49 0.53
CA MET A 96 4.83 -3.80 -0.83
C MET A 96 5.67 -4.88 -1.53
N ASP A 97 6.72 -5.41 -0.88
CA ASP A 97 7.58 -6.48 -1.41
C ASP A 97 6.86 -7.82 -1.31
N ILE A 98 5.95 -8.06 -2.21
CA ILE A 98 5.17 -9.30 -2.29
C ILE A 98 5.00 -9.77 -3.73
N LEU A 99 4.88 -11.08 -3.92
CA LEU A 99 4.48 -11.69 -5.19
C LEU A 99 3.10 -12.36 -5.11
N ILE A 100 2.58 -12.59 -3.90
CA ILE A 100 1.23 -13.14 -3.67
C ILE A 100 0.43 -12.16 -2.84
N SER A 101 -0.59 -11.55 -3.44
CA SER A 101 -1.49 -10.59 -2.80
C SER A 101 -2.72 -11.29 -2.22
N SER A 102 -2.71 -11.49 -0.90
CA SER A 102 -3.65 -12.38 -0.21
C SER A 102 -5.10 -11.88 -0.13
N ASN A 103 -5.37 -10.60 -0.41
CA ASN A 103 -6.74 -10.07 -0.38
C ASN A 103 -7.35 -9.87 -1.77
N LEU A 104 -6.58 -10.07 -2.84
CA LEU A 104 -7.08 -9.92 -4.21
C LEU A 104 -8.22 -10.90 -4.51
N GLU A 105 -8.16 -12.13 -3.96
CA GLU A 105 -9.20 -13.13 -4.11
C GLU A 105 -10.59 -12.64 -3.68
N ARG A 106 -10.66 -11.72 -2.70
CA ARG A 106 -11.91 -11.11 -2.25
C ARG A 106 -12.52 -10.19 -3.32
N LEU A 107 -11.67 -9.40 -3.99
CA LEU A 107 -12.13 -8.61 -5.14
C LEU A 107 -12.66 -9.53 -6.24
N LEU A 108 -11.90 -10.58 -6.58
CA LEU A 108 -12.28 -11.54 -7.61
C LEU A 108 -13.65 -12.18 -7.32
N TYR A 109 -13.92 -12.51 -6.06
CA TYR A 109 -15.22 -13.02 -5.65
C TYR A 109 -16.35 -11.99 -5.88
N HIS A 110 -16.14 -10.75 -5.46
CA HIS A 110 -17.14 -9.70 -5.61
C HIS A 110 -17.46 -9.38 -7.07
N VAL A 111 -16.44 -9.31 -7.93
CA VAL A 111 -16.66 -8.93 -9.34
C VAL A 111 -17.13 -10.09 -10.21
N SER A 112 -16.72 -11.32 -9.92
CA SER A 112 -17.14 -12.52 -10.67
C SER A 112 -18.47 -13.10 -10.17
N GLY A 113 -18.82 -12.87 -8.90
CA GLY A 113 -19.98 -13.48 -8.25
C GLY A 113 -19.91 -15.00 -8.11
N SER A 114 -18.72 -15.62 -8.29
CA SER A 114 -18.57 -17.08 -8.30
C SER A 114 -17.40 -17.55 -7.44
N SER A 115 -17.72 -18.33 -6.41
CA SER A 115 -16.75 -19.04 -5.58
C SER A 115 -15.96 -20.10 -6.37
N GLU A 116 -16.60 -20.74 -7.34
CA GLU A 116 -16.02 -21.78 -8.19
C GLU A 116 -14.93 -21.21 -9.09
N LYS A 117 -15.19 -20.05 -9.74
CA LYS A 117 -14.16 -19.34 -10.53
C LYS A 117 -12.96 -18.95 -9.66
N VAL A 118 -13.20 -18.37 -8.49
CA VAL A 118 -12.12 -17.98 -7.58
C VAL A 118 -11.33 -19.20 -7.12
N ALA A 119 -11.99 -20.30 -6.74
CA ALA A 119 -11.32 -21.54 -6.35
C ALA A 119 -10.44 -22.08 -7.49
N ALA A 120 -10.94 -22.07 -8.72
CA ALA A 120 -10.18 -22.54 -9.89
C ALA A 120 -8.92 -21.67 -10.13
N TRP A 121 -9.05 -20.33 -10.09
CA TRP A 121 -7.90 -19.43 -10.24
C TRP A 121 -6.86 -19.59 -9.12
N MET A 122 -7.30 -19.78 -7.86
CA MET A 122 -6.37 -19.99 -6.74
C MET A 122 -5.68 -21.35 -6.81
N GLN A 123 -6.37 -22.40 -7.28
CA GLN A 123 -5.76 -23.71 -7.54
C GLN A 123 -4.74 -23.62 -8.68
N GLU A 124 -5.06 -22.90 -9.76
CA GLU A 124 -4.14 -22.68 -10.86
C GLU A 124 -2.90 -21.90 -10.40
N LEU A 125 -3.09 -20.82 -9.62
CA LEU A 125 -1.97 -20.08 -9.02
C LEU A 125 -1.08 -20.99 -8.18
N SER A 126 -1.66 -21.82 -7.32
CA SER A 126 -0.91 -22.73 -6.46
C SER A 126 -0.12 -23.79 -7.26
N ARG A 127 -0.68 -24.27 -8.36
CA ARG A 127 -0.09 -25.32 -9.19
C ARG A 127 0.96 -24.80 -10.16
N THR A 128 0.73 -23.63 -10.76
CA THR A 128 1.53 -23.10 -11.87
C THR A 128 2.24 -21.79 -11.59
N GLY A 129 1.89 -21.11 -10.47
CA GLY A 129 2.35 -19.76 -10.16
C GLY A 129 1.66 -18.66 -10.96
N LYS A 130 0.62 -19.00 -11.75
CA LYS A 130 -0.06 -18.06 -12.66
C LYS A 130 -1.53 -18.42 -12.80
N TYR A 131 -2.38 -17.40 -13.07
CA TYR A 131 -3.75 -17.57 -13.57
C TYR A 131 -4.15 -16.39 -14.45
N THR A 132 -5.22 -16.57 -15.23
CA THR A 132 -5.81 -15.49 -16.02
C THR A 132 -7.33 -15.49 -15.79
N VAL A 133 -7.89 -14.32 -15.48
CA VAL A 133 -9.35 -14.15 -15.36
C VAL A 133 -9.98 -14.01 -16.75
N ASP A 134 -11.27 -14.32 -16.84
CA ASP A 134 -12.01 -14.11 -18.07
C ASP A 134 -12.20 -12.60 -18.39
N ALA A 135 -12.49 -12.30 -19.65
CA ALA A 135 -12.60 -10.92 -20.14
C ALA A 135 -13.71 -10.12 -19.44
N GLU A 136 -14.83 -10.76 -19.08
CA GLU A 136 -15.92 -10.10 -18.35
C GLU A 136 -15.47 -9.67 -16.95
N THR A 137 -14.78 -10.56 -16.24
CA THR A 137 -14.22 -10.26 -14.91
C THR A 137 -13.19 -9.13 -14.99
N LEU A 138 -12.31 -9.16 -16.00
CA LEU A 138 -11.32 -8.08 -16.19
C LEU A 138 -12.01 -6.74 -16.46
N ALA A 139 -13.01 -6.70 -17.33
CA ALA A 139 -13.74 -5.47 -17.65
C ALA A 139 -14.37 -4.85 -16.39
N LYS A 140 -15.05 -5.67 -15.56
CA LYS A 140 -15.62 -5.21 -14.28
C LYS A 140 -14.57 -4.67 -13.31
N ILE A 141 -13.37 -5.28 -13.26
CA ILE A 141 -12.27 -4.76 -12.45
C ILE A 141 -11.87 -3.37 -12.97
N GLN A 142 -11.69 -3.22 -14.27
CA GLN A 142 -11.21 -1.99 -14.90
C GLN A 142 -12.21 -0.82 -14.84
N GLU A 143 -13.48 -1.06 -14.59
CA GLU A 143 -14.47 -0.01 -14.28
C GLU A 143 -14.13 0.79 -13.01
N SER A 144 -13.43 0.18 -12.07
CA SER A 144 -13.15 0.79 -10.78
C SER A 144 -11.66 0.98 -10.50
N PHE A 145 -10.79 0.18 -11.13
CA PHE A 145 -9.37 0.17 -10.83
C PHE A 145 -8.51 0.63 -12.01
N ALA A 146 -7.52 1.44 -11.67
CA ALA A 146 -6.35 1.71 -12.52
C ALA A 146 -5.09 1.26 -11.78
N ALA A 147 -3.97 1.11 -12.47
CA ALA A 147 -2.74 0.64 -11.83
C ALA A 147 -1.48 1.20 -12.48
N GLY A 148 -0.48 1.44 -11.65
CA GLY A 148 0.85 1.86 -12.03
C GLY A 148 1.90 1.36 -11.05
N TYR A 149 3.16 1.58 -11.35
CA TYR A 149 4.25 1.26 -10.44
C TYR A 149 5.36 2.29 -10.55
N ALA A 150 6.19 2.36 -9.51
CA ALA A 150 7.43 3.13 -9.50
C ALA A 150 8.56 2.28 -8.89
N ASP A 151 9.77 2.49 -9.36
CA ASP A 151 10.96 1.88 -8.76
C ASP A 151 11.53 2.73 -7.60
N ASP A 152 12.61 2.24 -6.96
CA ASP A 152 13.22 2.93 -5.82
C ASP A 152 13.80 4.30 -6.18
N ALA A 153 14.34 4.45 -7.40
CA ALA A 153 14.90 5.72 -7.85
C ALA A 153 13.80 6.76 -8.09
N GLU A 154 12.70 6.36 -8.71
CA GLU A 154 11.52 7.21 -8.90
C GLU A 154 10.89 7.58 -7.54
N GLY A 155 10.79 6.62 -6.61
CA GLY A 155 10.30 6.88 -5.25
C GLY A 155 11.19 7.85 -4.47
N ALA A 156 12.52 7.71 -4.56
CA ALA A 156 13.45 8.63 -3.91
C ALA A 156 13.36 10.05 -4.50
N ALA A 157 13.26 10.17 -5.82
CA ALA A 157 13.06 11.46 -6.48
C ALA A 157 11.75 12.13 -6.02
N GLU A 158 10.69 11.35 -5.83
CA GLU A 158 9.39 11.86 -5.37
C GLU A 158 9.44 12.32 -3.91
N ILE A 159 10.12 11.61 -2.99
CA ILE A 159 10.33 12.08 -1.61
C ILE A 159 10.98 13.47 -1.62
N LYS A 160 12.04 13.63 -2.41
CA LYS A 160 12.75 14.89 -2.51
C LYS A 160 11.87 15.99 -3.09
N ALA A 161 11.16 15.73 -4.19
CA ALA A 161 10.28 16.70 -4.84
C ALA A 161 9.17 17.17 -3.88
N ARG A 162 8.47 16.24 -3.22
CA ARG A 162 7.41 16.61 -2.26
C ARG A 162 7.93 17.41 -1.07
N PHE A 163 9.14 17.11 -0.60
CA PHE A 163 9.75 17.88 0.47
C PHE A 163 10.15 19.29 0.01
N ASP A 164 10.82 19.41 -1.14
CA ASP A 164 11.34 20.68 -1.63
C ASP A 164 10.22 21.62 -2.13
N GLU A 165 9.18 21.10 -2.79
CA GLU A 165 8.14 21.86 -3.46
C GLU A 165 6.93 22.12 -2.54
N ASP A 166 6.51 21.10 -1.78
CA ASP A 166 5.27 21.12 -0.99
C ASP A 166 5.52 21.21 0.52
N ASN A 167 6.79 21.17 0.96
CA ASN A 167 7.18 21.01 2.37
C ASN A 167 6.49 19.78 3.02
N TYR A 168 6.30 18.73 2.24
CA TYR A 168 5.65 17.50 2.67
C TYR A 168 6.62 16.35 2.72
N LEU A 169 6.92 15.88 3.96
CA LEU A 169 7.78 14.71 4.17
C LEU A 169 6.95 13.43 4.11
N CYS A 170 7.10 12.66 3.04
CA CYS A 170 6.43 11.38 2.88
C CYS A 170 7.38 10.19 3.13
N ASP A 171 6.79 9.04 3.44
CA ASP A 171 7.51 7.77 3.51
C ASP A 171 7.69 7.14 2.12
N THR A 172 8.54 6.11 2.05
CA THR A 172 8.90 5.43 0.79
C THR A 172 7.72 4.78 0.07
N HIS A 173 6.68 4.33 0.79
CA HIS A 173 5.47 3.73 0.20
C HIS A 173 4.56 4.83 -0.38
N THR A 174 4.36 5.89 0.38
CA THR A 174 3.57 7.05 -0.05
C THR A 174 4.20 7.71 -1.27
N ALA A 175 5.54 7.76 -1.36
CA ALA A 175 6.25 8.28 -2.52
C ALA A 175 5.95 7.51 -3.81
N VAL A 176 5.92 6.17 -3.74
CA VAL A 176 5.47 5.34 -4.87
C VAL A 176 4.06 5.73 -5.33
N ALA A 177 3.15 5.96 -4.38
CA ALA A 177 1.78 6.35 -4.72
C ALA A 177 1.71 7.77 -5.31
N PHE A 178 2.50 8.74 -4.86
CA PHE A 178 2.58 10.05 -5.47
C PHE A 178 3.05 9.97 -6.92
N ARG A 179 4.12 9.22 -7.17
CA ARG A 179 4.65 9.04 -8.53
C ARG A 179 3.62 8.42 -9.49
N VAL A 180 2.90 7.40 -9.02
CA VAL A 180 1.84 6.76 -9.80
C VAL A 180 0.63 7.67 -9.97
N ALA A 181 0.27 8.43 -8.94
CA ALA A 181 -0.82 9.39 -8.98
C ALA A 181 -0.60 10.46 -10.05
N GLU A 182 0.61 11.02 -10.13
CA GLU A 182 0.96 12.01 -11.18
C GLU A 182 0.82 11.43 -12.58
N ALA A 183 1.31 10.21 -12.80
CA ALA A 183 1.23 9.55 -14.10
C ALA A 183 -0.19 9.19 -14.56
N LEU A 184 -1.12 9.01 -13.59
CA LEU A 184 -2.51 8.59 -13.84
C LEU A 184 -3.54 9.67 -13.48
N ARG A 185 -3.11 10.92 -13.31
CA ARG A 185 -3.97 12.03 -12.95
C ARG A 185 -5.06 12.28 -13.99
N THR A 186 -6.27 12.65 -13.51
CA THR A 186 -7.39 13.10 -14.32
C THR A 186 -7.84 14.47 -13.85
N GLU A 187 -8.98 14.95 -14.35
CA GLU A 187 -9.61 16.18 -13.86
C GLU A 187 -10.23 16.02 -12.46
N ALA A 188 -10.53 14.77 -12.06
CA ALA A 188 -11.08 14.51 -10.72
C ALA A 188 -10.01 14.75 -9.63
N PRO A 189 -10.37 15.33 -8.48
CA PRO A 189 -9.47 15.39 -7.33
C PRO A 189 -8.98 14.00 -6.97
N MET A 190 -7.68 13.88 -6.67
CA MET A 190 -7.07 12.61 -6.27
C MET A 190 -6.51 12.70 -4.86
N VAL A 191 -6.88 11.76 -4.02
CA VAL A 191 -6.31 11.55 -2.68
C VAL A 191 -5.23 10.49 -2.76
N VAL A 192 -4.02 10.82 -2.32
CA VAL A 192 -2.95 9.84 -2.12
C VAL A 192 -2.97 9.39 -0.66
N LEU A 193 -3.10 8.08 -0.43
CA LEU A 193 -3.10 7.54 0.93
C LEU A 193 -1.68 7.49 1.50
N SER A 194 -1.46 8.17 2.63
CA SER A 194 -0.22 8.09 3.40
C SER A 194 -0.33 6.93 4.39
N THR A 195 0.36 5.84 4.12
CA THR A 195 0.17 4.56 4.82
C THR A 195 1.21 4.26 5.88
N ALA A 196 2.29 5.04 5.95
CA ALA A 196 3.34 4.88 6.94
C ALA A 196 3.95 6.23 7.34
N SER A 197 4.71 6.23 8.43
CA SER A 197 5.52 7.38 8.82
C SER A 197 6.89 7.36 8.14
N PRO A 198 7.42 8.50 7.67
CA PRO A 198 8.78 8.60 7.15
C PRO A 198 9.85 8.17 8.18
N PHE A 199 9.56 8.34 9.45
CA PHE A 199 10.43 7.90 10.55
C PHE A 199 10.51 6.38 10.74
N LYS A 200 9.66 5.62 10.06
CA LYS A 200 9.76 4.16 10.01
C LYS A 200 10.85 3.68 9.04
N PHE A 201 11.24 4.53 8.10
CA PHE A 201 12.24 4.27 7.08
C PHE A 201 13.25 5.44 7.00
N PRO A 202 13.81 5.90 8.16
CA PRO A 202 14.51 7.18 8.23
C PRO A 202 15.77 7.21 7.38
N ARG A 203 16.43 6.06 7.20
CA ARG A 203 17.67 5.97 6.41
C ARG A 203 17.39 6.15 4.92
N ASP A 204 16.36 5.48 4.39
CA ASP A 204 15.97 5.60 2.98
C ASP A 204 15.47 7.00 2.67
N VAL A 205 14.69 7.59 3.58
CA VAL A 205 14.19 8.98 3.44
C VAL A 205 15.34 9.98 3.48
N LEU A 206 16.31 9.87 4.41
CA LEU A 206 17.51 10.72 4.43
C LEU A 206 18.32 10.59 3.14
N THR A 207 18.52 9.37 2.65
CA THR A 207 19.22 9.13 1.38
C THR A 207 18.50 9.84 0.22
N ALA A 208 17.18 9.75 0.16
CA ALA A 208 16.37 10.45 -0.85
C ALA A 208 16.50 11.98 -0.77
N LEU A 209 16.67 12.52 0.45
CA LEU A 209 16.91 13.95 0.66
C LEU A 209 18.38 14.39 0.41
N GLY A 210 19.25 13.47 -0.06
CA GLY A 210 20.65 13.73 -0.38
C GLY A 210 21.60 13.67 0.81
N GLU A 211 21.16 13.13 1.94
CA GLU A 211 21.98 12.99 3.15
C GLU A 211 22.62 11.60 3.24
N THR A 212 23.74 11.49 3.92
CA THR A 212 24.33 10.20 4.30
C THR A 212 23.76 9.75 5.63
N PRO A 213 22.91 8.70 5.66
CA PRO A 213 22.23 8.31 6.89
C PRO A 213 23.19 7.64 7.89
N PRO A 214 23.02 7.87 9.20
CA PRO A 214 23.70 7.09 10.23
C PRO A 214 23.38 5.59 10.14
N ALA A 215 24.25 4.74 10.69
CA ALA A 215 24.05 3.29 10.69
C ALA A 215 22.88 2.84 11.58
N SER A 216 22.63 3.55 12.69
CA SER A 216 21.50 3.28 13.60
C SER A 216 20.22 3.96 13.11
N ASP A 217 19.12 3.24 13.10
CA ASP A 217 17.81 3.79 12.73
C ASP A 217 17.35 4.88 13.71
N PHE A 218 17.67 4.77 15.01
CA PHE A 218 17.37 5.81 16.00
C PHE A 218 18.18 7.08 15.76
N ALA A 219 19.47 6.94 15.44
CA ALA A 219 20.30 8.10 15.05
C ALA A 219 19.81 8.71 13.73
N ALA A 220 19.35 7.89 12.78
CA ALA A 220 18.78 8.35 11.54
C ALA A 220 17.44 9.08 11.76
N MET A 221 16.59 8.66 12.70
CA MET A 221 15.39 9.41 13.07
C MET A 221 15.73 10.79 13.63
N ALA A 222 16.75 10.88 14.52
CA ALA A 222 17.20 12.17 15.05
C ALA A 222 17.77 13.08 13.94
N ALA A 223 18.55 12.51 13.02
CA ALA A 223 19.09 13.25 11.86
C ALA A 223 17.97 13.74 10.93
N LEU A 224 16.94 12.92 10.71
CA LEU A 224 15.78 13.29 9.89
C LEU A 224 14.99 14.42 10.54
N THR A 225 14.78 14.37 11.87
CA THR A 225 14.17 15.49 12.62
C THR A 225 15.00 16.76 12.47
N ALA A 226 16.32 16.69 12.64
CA ALA A 226 17.21 17.86 12.51
C ALA A 226 17.19 18.45 11.09
N LYS A 227 17.09 17.62 10.05
CA LYS A 227 17.06 18.03 8.65
C LYS A 227 15.73 18.68 8.25
N THR A 228 14.61 18.15 8.75
CA THR A 228 13.27 18.48 8.23
C THR A 228 12.43 19.32 9.18
N GLY A 229 12.79 19.40 10.45
CA GLY A 229 11.97 19.99 11.51
C GLY A 229 10.74 19.16 11.90
N ALA A 230 10.49 18.02 11.24
CA ALA A 230 9.39 17.14 11.60
C ALA A 230 9.77 16.29 12.83
N GLU A 231 8.79 16.00 13.69
CA GLU A 231 9.03 15.21 14.90
C GLU A 231 8.74 13.73 14.67
N ALA A 232 9.65 12.88 15.15
CA ALA A 232 9.43 11.44 15.16
C ALA A 232 8.32 11.08 16.16
N PRO A 233 7.34 10.22 15.79
CA PRO A 233 6.35 9.74 16.74
C PRO A 233 7.02 9.05 17.94
N ALA A 234 6.58 9.37 19.17
CA ALA A 234 7.14 8.79 20.40
C ALA A 234 7.13 7.25 20.40
N SER A 235 6.09 6.65 19.79
CA SER A 235 5.99 5.20 19.60
C SER A 235 7.11 4.57 18.76
N LEU A 236 7.86 5.37 18.00
CA LEU A 236 9.02 4.94 17.23
C LEU A 236 10.32 5.37 17.92
N SER A 237 10.45 6.64 18.29
CA SER A 237 11.68 7.22 18.85
C SER A 237 12.04 6.69 20.25
N GLU A 238 11.10 6.07 20.95
CA GLU A 238 11.31 5.51 22.30
C GLU A 238 11.42 3.98 22.32
N LEU A 239 11.38 3.32 21.17
CA LEU A 239 11.43 1.85 21.10
C LEU A 239 12.73 1.27 21.68
N ASP A 240 13.85 1.96 21.54
CA ASP A 240 15.14 1.53 22.06
C ASP A 240 15.22 1.57 23.61
N LYS A 241 14.34 2.34 24.25
CA LYS A 241 14.23 2.44 25.71
C LYS A 241 13.34 1.33 26.29
N LEU A 242 12.59 0.60 25.45
CA LEU A 242 11.67 -0.43 25.91
C LEU A 242 12.40 -1.76 26.13
N GLU A 243 11.99 -2.48 27.18
CA GLU A 243 12.49 -3.82 27.44
C GLU A 243 12.08 -4.79 26.32
N VAL A 244 13.04 -5.57 25.81
CA VAL A 244 12.78 -6.68 24.88
C VAL A 244 12.11 -7.82 25.65
N ARG A 245 10.80 -7.90 25.56
CA ARG A 245 9.97 -8.88 26.29
C ARG A 245 10.10 -10.32 25.79
N PHE A 246 10.26 -10.50 24.48
CA PHE A 246 10.32 -11.81 23.83
C PHE A 246 11.73 -12.04 23.29
N LYS A 247 12.50 -12.88 23.97
CA LYS A 247 13.92 -13.16 23.65
C LYS A 247 14.11 -14.47 22.89
N THR A 248 13.07 -15.29 22.82
CA THR A 248 13.12 -16.61 22.16
C THR A 248 12.95 -16.46 20.64
N VAL A 249 13.95 -16.92 19.89
CA VAL A 249 13.90 -17.03 18.43
C VAL A 249 13.69 -18.49 18.08
N LEU A 250 12.66 -18.80 17.28
CA LEU A 250 12.28 -20.13 16.87
C LEU A 250 12.41 -20.28 15.35
N LYS A 251 12.86 -21.45 14.89
CA LYS A 251 12.70 -21.84 13.50
C LYS A 251 11.21 -22.13 13.23
N PRO A 252 10.71 -21.91 11.99
CA PRO A 252 9.30 -22.19 11.66
C PRO A 252 8.83 -23.59 12.04
N ALA A 253 9.69 -24.61 11.91
CA ALA A 253 9.39 -26.00 12.29
C ALA A 253 9.16 -26.19 13.79
N ASP A 254 9.73 -25.34 14.64
CA ASP A 254 9.69 -25.49 16.10
C ASP A 254 8.51 -24.76 16.74
N ILE A 255 7.79 -23.92 15.98
CA ILE A 255 6.70 -23.08 16.50
C ILE A 255 5.61 -23.92 17.14
N ARG A 256 5.22 -25.04 16.51
CA ARG A 256 4.17 -25.93 17.03
C ARG A 256 4.54 -26.53 18.38
N THR A 257 5.77 -26.97 18.54
CA THR A 257 6.25 -27.57 19.79
C THR A 257 6.40 -26.55 20.92
N ALA A 258 6.82 -25.33 20.58
CA ALA A 258 6.98 -24.25 21.55
C ALA A 258 5.63 -23.66 22.00
N SER A 259 4.58 -23.68 21.19
CA SER A 259 3.26 -23.18 21.53
C SER A 259 2.45 -24.10 22.45
N LEU A 260 2.95 -25.33 22.68
CA LEU A 260 2.31 -26.33 23.55
C LEU A 260 2.96 -26.37 24.97
N ARG A 261 3.95 -25.53 25.23
CA ARG A 261 4.57 -25.32 26.54
C ARG A 261 4.11 -24.00 27.13
#